data_707f5aa8152119c29cf648e14a95a83e
#
_entry.id   707f5aa8152119c29cf648e14a95a83e
#
_cell.length_a   1.000
_cell.length_b   1.000
_cell.length_c   1.000
_cell.angle_alpha   90.00
_cell.angle_beta   90.00
_cell.angle_gamma   90.00
#
_symmetry.space_group_name_H-M   'P 1'
#
loop_
_entity.id
_entity.type
_entity.pdbx_description
1 polymer ?
#
loop_
_entity_poly.entity_id
_entity_poly.type
_entity_poly.pdbx_seq_one_letter_code
_entity_poly.pdbx_strand_id
1 'polypeptide(L)'
;MNTAQRFLLDIPDSWEQVDPSGEEPARTRAQALASTDDPREKARINAMFRQGREVTKAARRHGALLVAGTATMYTEGLFMAYGMVFAVNTPKGEELTLPVLSARLGVSSANGVAPKDRIITSAKVPHVGTVARVTGTEVTRLTGDIDVKLLTMHTMMPVPGSTEDFLVVTLASPNLPLKNEVYDLFDAITWTFRFVTDDGVQVSPDGTEGVAA
;
A
#
# COMPACT_ATOMS: atom_id res chain seq x y z
N MET A 1 1.17 -29.11 7.60
CA MET A 1 0.23 -28.85 6.50
C MET A 1 0.16 -27.33 6.34
N ASN A 2 0.78 -26.77 5.30
CA ASN A 2 0.68 -25.34 5.02
C ASN A 2 -0.72 -25.10 4.44
N THR A 3 -1.66 -24.71 5.28
CA THR A 3 -2.92 -24.16 4.81
C THR A 3 -2.56 -22.83 4.16
N ALA A 4 -2.79 -22.70 2.87
CA ALA A 4 -2.52 -21.46 2.15
C ALA A 4 -3.31 -20.35 2.84
N GLN A 5 -2.60 -19.47 3.53
CA GLN A 5 -3.23 -18.37 4.24
C GLN A 5 -3.47 -17.24 3.23
N ARG A 6 -4.72 -16.85 3.11
CA ARG A 6 -5.14 -15.65 2.39
C ARG A 6 -5.17 -14.48 3.37
N PHE A 7 -5.24 -13.29 2.85
CA PHE A 7 -5.48 -12.09 3.64
C PHE A 7 -6.68 -11.32 3.09
N LEU A 8 -7.32 -10.57 3.96
CA LEU A 8 -8.32 -9.59 3.63
C LEU A 8 -7.84 -8.22 4.12
N LEU A 9 -8.10 -7.20 3.33
CA LEU A 9 -7.84 -5.81 3.64
C LEU A 9 -9.03 -5.02 3.10
N ASP A 10 -9.78 -4.38 3.98
CA ASP A 10 -10.95 -3.61 3.57
C ASP A 10 -10.46 -2.27 3.01
N ILE A 11 -10.74 -2.06 1.76
CA ILE A 11 -10.38 -0.85 1.01
C ILE A 11 -11.61 0.05 0.97
N PRO A 12 -11.49 1.37 1.19
CA PRO A 12 -12.63 2.29 1.09
C PRO A 12 -13.33 2.17 -0.26
N ASP A 13 -14.67 2.27 -0.27
CA ASP A 13 -15.49 2.15 -1.50
C ASP A 13 -15.09 3.16 -2.60
N SER A 14 -14.48 4.27 -2.19
CA SER A 14 -13.96 5.28 -3.13
C SER A 14 -12.63 4.91 -3.79
N TRP A 15 -12.01 3.80 -3.38
CA TRP A 15 -10.78 3.30 -3.97
C TRP A 15 -11.10 2.21 -4.98
N GLU A 16 -10.50 2.31 -6.14
CA GLU A 16 -10.58 1.27 -7.14
C GLU A 16 -9.47 0.23 -6.90
N GLN A 17 -9.86 -1.03 -6.84
CA GLN A 17 -8.88 -2.10 -6.95
C GLN A 17 -8.40 -2.13 -8.39
N VAL A 18 -7.11 -1.95 -8.59
CA VAL A 18 -6.56 -1.81 -9.94
C VAL A 18 -6.62 -3.16 -10.65
N ASP A 19 -7.51 -3.22 -11.66
CA ASP A 19 -7.58 -4.36 -12.56
C ASP A 19 -6.24 -4.59 -13.26
N PRO A 20 -5.70 -5.79 -13.10
CA PRO A 20 -4.50 -6.18 -13.83
C PRO A 20 -4.62 -6.11 -15.35
N SER A 21 -5.77 -6.21 -15.96
CA SER A 21 -5.95 -6.16 -17.42
C SER A 21 -5.75 -4.75 -18.01
N GLY A 22 -6.07 -3.70 -17.25
CA GLY A 22 -5.96 -2.30 -17.67
C GLY A 22 -7.14 -1.79 -18.50
N GLU A 23 -8.24 -2.56 -18.62
CA GLU A 23 -9.43 -2.15 -19.37
C GLU A 23 -10.26 -1.11 -18.62
N GLU A 24 -10.46 -1.30 -17.33
CA GLU A 24 -11.25 -0.44 -16.47
C GLU A 24 -10.66 0.99 -16.33
N PRO A 25 -9.34 1.16 -16.08
CA PRO A 25 -8.72 2.47 -16.06
C PRO A 25 -8.84 3.25 -17.38
N ALA A 26 -8.89 2.56 -18.53
CA ALA A 26 -9.05 3.22 -19.82
C ALA A 26 -10.44 3.85 -19.99
N ARG A 27 -11.49 3.17 -19.53
CA ARG A 27 -12.87 3.66 -19.55
C ARG A 27 -13.05 4.84 -18.61
N THR A 28 -12.57 4.74 -17.36
CA THR A 28 -12.61 5.81 -16.36
C THR A 28 -11.88 7.06 -16.85
N ARG A 29 -10.69 6.89 -17.49
CA ARG A 29 -9.97 7.99 -18.12
C ARG A 29 -10.79 8.67 -19.23
N ALA A 30 -11.44 7.90 -20.09
CA ALA A 30 -12.25 8.45 -21.16
C ALA A 30 -13.42 9.28 -20.61
N GLN A 31 -14.09 8.80 -19.56
CA GLN A 31 -15.16 9.53 -18.88
C GLN A 31 -14.64 10.82 -18.23
N ALA A 32 -13.51 10.77 -17.53
CA ALA A 32 -12.90 11.96 -16.92
C ALA A 32 -12.48 13.00 -17.98
N LEU A 33 -11.99 12.59 -19.13
CA LEU A 33 -11.64 13.51 -20.23
C LEU A 33 -12.88 14.12 -20.88
N ALA A 34 -14.00 13.42 -20.89
CA ALA A 34 -15.27 13.92 -21.44
C ALA A 34 -15.97 14.92 -20.49
N SER A 35 -15.62 14.92 -19.19
CA SER A 35 -16.24 15.81 -18.20
C SER A 35 -15.70 17.24 -18.20
N THR A 36 -14.65 17.54 -18.95
CA THR A 36 -14.04 18.87 -19.02
C THR A 36 -13.61 19.24 -20.44
N ASP A 37 -13.75 20.52 -20.79
CA ASP A 37 -13.20 21.09 -22.04
C ASP A 37 -11.90 21.86 -21.83
N ASP A 38 -11.49 22.11 -20.58
CA ASP A 38 -10.26 22.81 -20.25
C ASP A 38 -9.02 21.98 -20.67
N PRO A 39 -8.15 22.50 -21.56
CA PRO A 39 -6.93 21.79 -21.96
C PRO A 39 -5.95 21.51 -20.82
N ARG A 40 -5.90 22.38 -19.79
CA ARG A 40 -5.03 22.20 -18.63
C ARG A 40 -5.53 21.05 -17.76
N GLU A 41 -6.84 20.97 -17.58
CA GLU A 41 -7.46 19.89 -16.83
C GLU A 41 -7.32 18.54 -17.57
N LYS A 42 -7.52 18.51 -18.88
CA LYS A 42 -7.25 17.34 -19.72
C LYS A 42 -5.80 16.86 -19.61
N ALA A 43 -4.84 17.79 -19.61
CA ALA A 43 -3.43 17.45 -19.42
C ALA A 43 -3.16 16.86 -18.04
N ARG A 44 -3.79 17.39 -16.98
CA ARG A 44 -3.69 16.90 -15.60
C ARG A 44 -4.28 15.49 -15.45
N ILE A 45 -5.47 15.25 -15.98
CA ILE A 45 -6.12 13.93 -16.02
C ILE A 45 -5.20 12.92 -16.72
N ASN A 46 -4.67 13.27 -17.90
CA ASN A 46 -3.77 12.40 -18.65
C ASN A 46 -2.49 12.06 -17.87
N ALA A 47 -1.91 13.04 -17.18
CA ALA A 47 -0.72 12.83 -16.35
C ALA A 47 -1.01 11.88 -15.20
N MET A 48 -2.16 12.05 -14.52
CA MET A 48 -2.62 11.22 -13.41
C MET A 48 -2.82 9.75 -13.81
N PHE A 49 -3.54 9.48 -14.89
CA PHE A 49 -3.74 8.11 -15.38
C PHE A 49 -2.45 7.47 -15.91
N ARG A 50 -1.53 8.26 -16.47
CA ARG A 50 -0.19 7.77 -16.83
C ARG A 50 0.59 7.34 -15.58
N GLN A 51 0.56 8.15 -14.52
CA GLN A 51 1.20 7.85 -13.25
C GLN A 51 0.63 6.59 -12.60
N GLY A 52 -0.68 6.45 -12.52
CA GLY A 52 -1.35 5.26 -12.01
C GLY A 52 -0.91 3.98 -12.74
N ARG A 53 -0.83 4.02 -14.07
CA ARG A 53 -0.34 2.88 -14.85
C ARG A 53 1.11 2.51 -14.55
N GLU A 54 2.01 3.48 -14.37
CA GLU A 54 3.41 3.18 -14.04
C GLU A 54 3.56 2.59 -12.64
N VAL A 55 2.79 3.09 -11.68
CA VAL A 55 2.72 2.50 -10.31
C VAL A 55 2.25 1.05 -10.37
N THR A 56 1.13 0.78 -11.05
CA THR A 56 0.60 -0.58 -11.21
C THR A 56 1.59 -1.51 -11.90
N LYS A 57 2.24 -1.03 -12.94
CA LYS A 57 3.24 -1.78 -13.69
C LYS A 57 4.48 -2.11 -12.84
N ALA A 58 4.91 -1.16 -12.02
CA ALA A 58 6.00 -1.37 -11.07
C ALA A 58 5.59 -2.37 -9.98
N ALA A 59 4.42 -2.19 -9.38
CA ALA A 59 3.88 -3.09 -8.36
C ALA A 59 3.83 -4.55 -8.84
N ARG A 60 3.34 -4.79 -10.07
CA ARG A 60 3.32 -6.12 -10.68
C ARG A 60 4.72 -6.70 -10.88
N ARG A 61 5.66 -5.91 -11.41
CA ARG A 61 7.05 -6.38 -11.60
C ARG A 61 7.68 -6.79 -10.27
N HIS A 62 7.27 -6.17 -9.18
CA HIS A 62 7.71 -6.49 -7.82
C HIS A 62 6.84 -7.51 -7.09
N GLY A 63 5.88 -8.15 -7.78
CA GLY A 63 5.08 -9.23 -7.19
C GLY A 63 4.03 -8.75 -6.18
N ALA A 64 3.44 -7.57 -6.38
CA ALA A 64 2.34 -7.12 -5.54
C ALA A 64 1.16 -8.08 -5.60
N LEU A 65 0.66 -8.49 -4.44
CA LEU A 65 -0.49 -9.37 -4.27
C LEU A 65 -1.81 -8.61 -4.37
N LEU A 66 -1.80 -7.32 -3.99
CA LEU A 66 -2.92 -6.40 -4.08
C LEU A 66 -2.39 -5.03 -4.48
N VAL A 67 -3.14 -4.33 -5.33
CA VAL A 67 -2.94 -2.91 -5.64
C VAL A 67 -4.31 -2.25 -5.66
N ALA A 68 -4.47 -1.19 -4.90
CA ALA A 68 -5.68 -0.38 -4.89
C ALA A 68 -5.32 1.10 -4.77
N GLY A 69 -6.21 2.00 -5.19
CA GLY A 69 -5.95 3.42 -5.05
C GLY A 69 -7.14 4.28 -5.44
N THR A 70 -7.02 5.56 -5.13
CA THR A 70 -8.01 6.57 -5.49
C THR A 70 -7.35 7.81 -6.07
N ALA A 71 -8.08 8.48 -6.93
CA ALA A 71 -7.76 9.79 -7.45
C ALA A 71 -9.06 10.57 -7.61
N THR A 72 -9.47 11.25 -6.54
CA THR A 72 -10.77 11.92 -6.45
C THR A 72 -10.59 13.43 -6.40
N MET A 73 -11.36 14.14 -7.21
CA MET A 73 -11.41 15.59 -7.20
C MET A 73 -12.45 16.05 -6.18
N TYR A 74 -11.99 16.81 -5.18
CA TYR A 74 -12.84 17.51 -4.21
C TYR A 74 -12.81 19.01 -4.49
N THR A 75 -13.64 19.77 -3.80
CA THR A 75 -13.68 21.25 -3.88
C THR A 75 -12.32 21.86 -3.53
N GLU A 76 -11.63 21.27 -2.56
CA GLU A 76 -10.34 21.72 -2.03
C GLU A 76 -9.15 21.23 -2.89
N GLY A 77 -9.39 20.37 -3.86
CA GLY A 77 -8.38 19.88 -4.77
C GLY A 77 -8.39 18.37 -4.99
N LEU A 78 -7.33 17.89 -5.63
CA LEU A 78 -7.16 16.48 -5.95
C LEU A 78 -6.62 15.72 -4.73
N PHE A 79 -7.36 14.72 -4.29
CA PHE A 79 -6.87 13.71 -3.36
C PHE A 79 -6.43 12.47 -4.12
N MET A 80 -5.22 11.99 -3.80
CA MET A 80 -4.68 10.75 -4.37
C MET A 80 -4.08 9.90 -3.26
N ALA A 81 -4.37 8.62 -3.30
CA ALA A 81 -3.70 7.66 -2.43
C ALA A 81 -3.68 6.28 -3.11
N TYR A 82 -2.74 5.45 -2.74
CA TYR A 82 -2.66 4.07 -3.21
C TYR A 82 -2.13 3.14 -2.11
N GLY A 83 -2.50 1.88 -2.23
CA GLY A 83 -2.09 0.81 -1.35
C GLY A 83 -1.63 -0.40 -2.14
N MET A 84 -0.64 -1.09 -1.61
CA MET A 84 -0.10 -2.32 -2.17
C MET A 84 0.21 -3.30 -1.05
N VAL A 85 0.09 -4.58 -1.34
CA VAL A 85 0.51 -5.66 -0.44
C VAL A 85 1.54 -6.52 -1.16
N PHE A 86 2.66 -6.79 -0.50
CA PHE A 86 3.75 -7.62 -1.00
C PHE A 86 4.03 -8.76 -0.04
N ALA A 87 4.38 -9.93 -0.58
CA ALA A 87 5.01 -10.99 0.21
C ALA A 87 6.52 -10.73 0.32
N VAL A 88 7.05 -10.86 1.53
CA VAL A 88 8.49 -10.74 1.81
C VAL A 88 8.91 -11.96 2.60
N ASN A 89 9.88 -12.68 2.08
CA ASN A 89 10.45 -13.85 2.73
C ASN A 89 11.83 -13.50 3.28
N THR A 90 12.12 -14.01 4.46
CA THR A 90 13.46 -13.92 5.04
C THR A 90 14.42 -14.83 4.31
N PRO A 91 15.60 -14.38 3.90
CA PRO A 91 16.66 -15.28 3.46
C PRO A 91 17.00 -16.27 4.57
N LYS A 92 17.18 -17.55 4.22
CA LYS A 92 17.52 -18.61 5.18
C LYS A 92 18.76 -18.24 5.97
N GLY A 93 18.65 -18.30 7.31
CA GLY A 93 19.76 -18.03 8.24
C GLY A 93 19.88 -16.58 8.70
N GLU A 94 18.97 -15.69 8.31
CA GLU A 94 18.88 -14.32 8.83
C GLU A 94 17.64 -14.20 9.74
N GLU A 95 17.81 -13.76 10.96
CA GLU A 95 16.68 -13.31 11.77
C GLU A 95 16.25 -11.93 11.29
N LEU A 96 15.10 -11.84 10.64
CA LEU A 96 14.47 -10.56 10.35
C LEU A 96 13.78 -10.04 11.61
N THR A 97 14.56 -9.45 12.48
CA THR A 97 13.99 -8.65 13.57
C THR A 97 13.31 -7.39 12.99
N LEU A 98 12.32 -6.85 13.70
CA LEU A 98 11.64 -5.62 13.28
C LEU A 98 12.60 -4.47 12.90
N PRO A 99 13.76 -4.25 13.59
CA PRO A 99 14.76 -3.27 13.18
C PRO A 99 15.39 -3.57 11.82
N VAL A 100 15.70 -4.85 11.52
CA VAL A 100 16.34 -5.24 10.25
C VAL A 100 15.38 -5.07 9.08
N LEU A 101 14.11 -5.48 9.24
CA LEU A 101 13.07 -5.26 8.24
C LEU A 101 12.83 -3.77 7.99
N SER A 102 12.76 -2.99 9.06
CA SER A 102 12.61 -1.54 8.97
C SER A 102 13.78 -0.88 8.24
N ALA A 103 15.01 -1.36 8.49
CA ALA A 103 16.20 -0.88 7.79
C ALA A 103 16.17 -1.26 6.31
N ARG A 104 15.71 -2.46 5.94
CA ARG A 104 15.59 -2.90 4.54
C ARG A 104 14.53 -2.13 3.76
N LEU A 105 13.35 -1.90 4.35
CA LEU A 105 12.35 -1.02 3.76
C LEU A 105 12.87 0.42 3.64
N GLY A 106 13.84 0.78 4.51
CA GLY A 106 14.49 2.07 4.53
C GLY A 106 15.46 2.36 3.41
N VAL A 107 16.03 1.34 2.85
CA VAL A 107 17.06 1.47 1.77
C VAL A 107 16.39 1.56 0.39
N SER A 108 15.10 1.31 0.30
CA SER A 108 14.35 1.33 -0.98
C SER A 108 14.06 2.71 -1.56
N SER A 109 14.61 3.80 -1.00
CA SER A 109 14.58 5.09 -1.70
C SER A 109 15.43 5.00 -2.95
N ALA A 110 14.95 5.51 -4.07
CA ALA A 110 15.61 5.46 -5.40
C ALA A 110 17.06 5.97 -5.42
N ASN A 111 17.50 6.64 -4.35
CA ASN A 111 18.84 7.22 -4.20
C ASN A 111 19.65 6.64 -3.03
N GLY A 112 19.19 5.56 -2.38
CA GLY A 112 19.95 4.92 -1.28
C GLY A 112 20.05 5.74 0.02
N VAL A 113 19.39 6.89 0.10
CA VAL A 113 19.41 7.78 1.28
C VAL A 113 18.10 7.61 2.04
N ALA A 114 18.17 7.13 3.28
CA ALA A 114 16.99 7.05 4.13
C ALA A 114 16.39 8.44 4.37
N PRO A 115 15.05 8.61 4.26
CA PRO A 115 14.39 9.87 4.57
C PRO A 115 14.69 10.31 6.00
N LYS A 116 14.96 11.62 6.19
CA LYS A 116 15.29 12.19 7.50
C LYS A 116 14.13 12.22 8.49
N ASP A 117 12.89 12.13 8.01
CA ASP A 117 11.64 12.17 8.77
C ASP A 117 11.03 10.77 9.00
N ARG A 118 11.84 9.73 8.81
CA ARG A 118 11.39 8.36 9.01
C ARG A 118 11.19 8.06 10.50
N ILE A 119 10.00 7.54 10.84
CA ILE A 119 9.63 7.13 12.18
C ILE A 119 9.33 5.62 12.14
N ILE A 120 10.01 4.88 13.01
CA ILE A 120 9.78 3.45 13.21
C ILE A 120 9.01 3.28 14.51
N THR A 121 7.86 2.65 14.46
CA THR A 121 7.01 2.40 15.62
C THR A 121 6.53 0.96 15.66
N SER A 122 6.04 0.56 16.82
CA SER A 122 5.23 -0.63 17.00
C SER A 122 3.76 -0.20 17.01
N ALA A 123 2.92 -0.91 16.28
CA ALA A 123 1.48 -0.69 16.23
C ALA A 123 0.73 -1.98 16.56
N LYS A 124 -0.52 -1.89 17.03
CA LYS A 124 -1.40 -3.04 17.18
C LYS A 124 -2.40 -3.07 16.03
N VAL A 125 -2.44 -4.19 15.31
CA VAL A 125 -3.49 -4.49 14.33
C VAL A 125 -4.42 -5.54 14.97
N PRO A 126 -5.73 -5.30 15.06
CA PRO A 126 -6.65 -6.10 15.90
C PRO A 126 -6.54 -7.61 15.68
N HIS A 127 -6.40 -8.03 14.43
CA HIS A 127 -6.42 -9.46 14.06
C HIS A 127 -5.04 -10.04 13.75
N VAL A 128 -3.97 -9.26 13.93
CA VAL A 128 -2.58 -9.68 13.65
C VAL A 128 -1.71 -9.60 14.91
N GLY A 129 -2.06 -8.69 15.83
CA GLY A 129 -1.26 -8.45 17.04
C GLY A 129 -0.32 -7.26 16.87
N THR A 130 0.86 -7.36 17.48
CA THR A 130 1.88 -6.29 17.41
C THR A 130 2.67 -6.39 16.12
N VAL A 131 2.73 -5.29 15.38
CA VAL A 131 3.39 -5.18 14.07
C VAL A 131 4.41 -4.05 14.06
N ALA A 132 5.41 -4.14 13.20
CA ALA A 132 6.29 -3.01 12.92
C ALA A 132 5.68 -2.10 11.87
N ARG A 133 5.85 -0.80 12.09
CA ARG A 133 5.40 0.24 11.19
C ARG A 133 6.50 1.26 10.93
N VAL A 134 6.64 1.63 9.68
CA VAL A 134 7.53 2.71 9.25
C VAL A 134 6.70 3.76 8.54
N THR A 135 6.76 4.99 9.03
CA THR A 135 6.13 6.16 8.38
C THR A 135 7.20 7.17 8.01
N GLY A 136 6.93 7.97 7.00
CA GLY A 136 7.85 9.03 6.58
C GLY A 136 7.47 9.62 5.23
N THR A 137 8.34 10.48 4.73
CA THR A 137 8.22 11.04 3.38
C THR A 137 9.25 10.41 2.46
N GLU A 138 8.82 9.82 1.38
CA GLU A 138 9.71 9.24 0.38
C GLU A 138 9.69 10.06 -0.91
N VAL A 139 10.86 10.15 -1.55
CA VAL A 139 10.97 10.75 -2.89
C VAL A 139 11.04 9.63 -3.90
N THR A 140 10.07 9.57 -4.78
CA THR A 140 10.06 8.60 -5.88
C THR A 140 10.15 9.31 -7.22
N ARG A 141 10.94 8.75 -8.12
CA ARG A 141 11.01 9.21 -9.50
C ARG A 141 10.02 8.43 -10.34
N LEU A 142 8.98 9.08 -10.81
CA LEU A 142 7.89 8.41 -11.51
C LEU A 142 8.14 8.26 -13.00
N THR A 143 8.54 9.32 -13.68
CA THR A 143 8.92 9.30 -15.10
C THR A 143 9.76 10.54 -15.42
N GLY A 144 10.86 10.36 -16.15
CA GLY A 144 11.77 11.46 -16.48
C GLY A 144 12.45 12.05 -15.24
N ASP A 145 12.57 13.37 -15.18
CA ASP A 145 13.27 14.10 -14.11
C ASP A 145 12.35 14.65 -13.02
N ILE A 146 11.11 14.15 -12.93
CA ILE A 146 10.15 14.64 -11.93
C ILE A 146 10.21 13.76 -10.69
N ASP A 147 10.77 14.30 -9.62
CA ASP A 147 10.71 13.70 -8.29
C ASP A 147 9.40 14.08 -7.60
N VAL A 148 8.67 13.08 -7.11
CA VAL A 148 7.43 13.26 -6.33
C VAL A 148 7.68 12.85 -4.89
N LYS A 149 7.32 13.72 -3.95
CA LYS A 149 7.32 13.40 -2.53
C LYS A 149 6.00 12.73 -2.15
N LEU A 150 6.10 11.63 -1.43
CA LEU A 150 4.97 10.84 -0.96
C LEU A 150 5.03 10.69 0.55
N LEU A 151 3.92 10.89 1.23
CA LEU A 151 3.71 10.34 2.57
C LEU A 151 3.62 8.83 2.41
N THR A 152 4.37 8.07 3.19
CA THR A 152 4.37 6.61 3.14
C THR A 152 4.15 5.99 4.50
N MET A 153 3.43 4.88 4.52
CA MET A 153 3.28 4.00 5.68
C MET A 153 3.51 2.55 5.21
N HIS A 154 4.50 1.90 5.79
CA HIS A 154 4.77 0.49 5.59
C HIS A 154 4.47 -0.25 6.88
N THR A 155 3.56 -1.23 6.84
CA THR A 155 3.21 -2.05 7.99
C THR A 155 3.53 -3.51 7.68
N MET A 156 4.34 -4.13 8.55
CA MET A 156 4.77 -5.51 8.40
C MET A 156 3.89 -6.44 9.19
N MET A 157 3.18 -7.32 8.49
CA MET A 157 2.25 -8.30 9.04
C MET A 157 2.96 -9.65 9.10
N PRO A 158 3.33 -10.17 10.28
CA PRO A 158 3.88 -11.51 10.38
C PRO A 158 2.84 -12.53 9.95
N VAL A 159 3.24 -13.49 9.12
CA VAL A 159 2.35 -14.57 8.68
C VAL A 159 2.17 -15.57 9.83
N PRO A 160 0.92 -15.86 10.26
CA PRO A 160 0.67 -16.80 11.34
C PRO A 160 1.33 -18.16 11.10
N GLY A 161 2.00 -18.70 12.13
CA GLY A 161 2.69 -19.98 12.04
C GLY A 161 4.01 -19.96 11.27
N SER A 162 4.47 -18.79 10.78
CA SER A 162 5.78 -18.62 10.17
C SER A 162 6.61 -17.58 10.92
N THR A 163 7.90 -17.85 11.07
CA THR A 163 8.87 -16.88 11.60
C THR A 163 9.66 -16.15 10.50
N GLU A 164 9.50 -16.60 9.26
CA GLU A 164 10.31 -16.15 8.11
C GLU A 164 9.48 -15.38 7.07
N ASP A 165 8.15 -15.50 7.11
CA ASP A 165 7.25 -14.92 6.11
C ASP A 165 6.50 -13.71 6.66
N PHE A 166 6.46 -12.65 5.87
CA PHE A 166 5.75 -11.41 6.19
C PHE A 166 4.96 -10.93 4.98
N LEU A 167 3.83 -10.28 5.24
CA LEU A 167 3.20 -9.40 4.25
C LEU A 167 3.49 -7.94 4.61
N VAL A 168 3.87 -7.16 3.63
CA VAL A 168 4.08 -5.71 3.80
C VAL A 168 2.94 -4.97 3.15
N VAL A 169 2.14 -4.28 3.96
CA VAL A 169 1.13 -3.32 3.51
C VAL A 169 1.81 -1.97 3.35
N THR A 170 1.87 -1.47 2.14
CA THR A 170 2.43 -0.16 1.79
C THR A 170 1.30 0.75 1.35
N LEU A 171 1.13 1.88 2.04
CA LEU A 171 0.18 2.92 1.70
C LEU A 171 0.93 4.22 1.42
N ALA A 172 0.53 4.97 0.40
CA ALA A 172 1.21 6.20 0.01
C ALA A 172 0.26 7.25 -0.58
N SER A 173 0.61 8.54 -0.37
CA SER A 173 -0.14 9.69 -0.91
C SER A 173 0.78 10.89 -1.18
N PRO A 174 0.61 11.62 -2.28
CA PRO A 174 1.30 12.88 -2.55
C PRO A 174 0.68 14.08 -1.82
N ASN A 175 -0.39 13.92 -1.06
CA ASN A 175 -1.11 14.99 -0.40
C ASN A 175 -0.41 15.42 0.91
N LEU A 176 0.82 15.94 0.81
CA LEU A 176 1.66 16.33 1.97
C LEU A 176 0.98 17.30 2.94
N PRO A 177 0.18 18.28 2.50
CA PRO A 177 -0.54 19.18 3.41
C PRO A 177 -1.56 18.49 4.32
N LEU A 178 -2.06 17.30 3.92
CA LEU A 178 -3.04 16.51 4.66
C LEU A 178 -2.38 15.35 5.43
N LYS A 179 -1.17 15.57 5.94
CA LYS A 179 -0.36 14.50 6.53
C LYS A 179 -1.08 13.72 7.63
N ASN A 180 -1.76 14.40 8.54
CA ASN A 180 -2.43 13.75 9.67
C ASN A 180 -3.64 12.94 9.18
N GLU A 181 -4.48 13.54 8.38
CA GLU A 181 -5.68 12.90 7.80
C GLU A 181 -5.33 11.70 6.92
N VAL A 182 -4.22 11.81 6.18
CA VAL A 182 -3.70 10.72 5.36
C VAL A 182 -3.22 9.55 6.23
N TYR A 183 -2.51 9.82 7.32
CA TYR A 183 -2.07 8.77 8.22
C TYR A 183 -3.24 8.16 9.01
N ASP A 184 -4.22 8.93 9.41
CA ASP A 184 -5.45 8.42 10.04
C ASP A 184 -6.21 7.47 9.09
N LEU A 185 -6.32 7.83 7.81
CA LEU A 185 -6.90 6.97 6.78
C LEU A 185 -6.08 5.69 6.61
N PHE A 186 -4.75 5.79 6.56
CA PHE A 186 -3.86 4.64 6.42
C PHE A 186 -3.94 3.70 7.63
N ASP A 187 -4.08 4.27 8.82
CA ASP A 187 -4.32 3.51 10.04
C ASP A 187 -5.64 2.75 9.96
N ALA A 188 -6.73 3.44 9.59
CA ALA A 188 -8.04 2.83 9.46
C ALA A 188 -8.02 1.65 8.47
N ILE A 189 -7.41 1.81 7.29
CA ILE A 189 -7.26 0.73 6.30
C ILE A 189 -6.45 -0.42 6.90
N THR A 190 -5.29 -0.14 7.47
CA THR A 190 -4.39 -1.16 8.01
C THR A 190 -5.02 -1.95 9.15
N TRP A 191 -5.89 -1.34 9.95
CA TRP A 191 -6.59 -1.98 11.08
C TRP A 191 -7.58 -3.06 10.63
N THR A 192 -8.04 -3.02 9.39
CA THR A 192 -8.95 -4.04 8.84
C THR A 192 -8.21 -5.29 8.37
N PHE A 193 -6.88 -5.26 8.34
CA PHE A 193 -6.09 -6.39 7.86
C PHE A 193 -6.28 -7.63 8.74
N ARG A 194 -6.54 -8.77 8.10
CA ARG A 194 -6.70 -10.06 8.76
C ARG A 194 -6.26 -11.21 7.85
N PHE A 195 -5.69 -12.24 8.45
CA PHE A 195 -5.45 -13.49 7.76
C PHE A 195 -6.71 -14.36 7.80
N VAL A 196 -6.95 -15.10 6.73
CA VAL A 196 -8.08 -16.02 6.61
C VAL A 196 -7.62 -17.34 5.97
N THR A 197 -8.33 -18.42 6.28
CA THR A 197 -8.20 -19.70 5.60
C THR A 197 -8.83 -19.64 4.20
N ASP A 198 -8.67 -20.69 3.40
CA ASP A 198 -9.32 -20.80 2.09
C ASP A 198 -10.85 -20.74 2.18
N ASP A 199 -11.41 -21.20 3.29
CA ASP A 199 -12.85 -21.16 3.58
C ASP A 199 -13.31 -19.81 4.17
N GLY A 200 -12.41 -18.83 4.27
CA GLY A 200 -12.72 -17.48 4.76
C GLY A 200 -12.79 -17.35 6.29
N VAL A 201 -12.41 -18.36 7.04
CA VAL A 201 -12.37 -18.30 8.51
C VAL A 201 -11.14 -17.49 8.94
N GLN A 202 -11.33 -16.57 9.89
CA GLN A 202 -10.24 -15.74 10.39
C GLN A 202 -9.22 -16.60 11.16
N VAL A 203 -7.95 -16.35 10.90
CA VAL A 203 -6.83 -16.98 11.59
C VAL A 203 -6.34 -16.08 12.71
N SER A 204 -6.22 -16.62 13.92
CA SER A 204 -5.69 -15.90 15.08
C SER A 204 -4.18 -15.67 14.94
N PRO A 205 -3.59 -14.68 15.65
CA PRO A 205 -2.15 -14.38 15.58
C PRO A 205 -1.24 -15.55 15.96
N ASP A 206 -1.72 -16.49 16.79
CA ASP A 206 -1.04 -17.72 17.16
C ASP A 206 -1.15 -18.85 16.13
N GLY A 207 -1.82 -18.61 15.00
CA GLY A 207 -2.02 -19.58 13.93
C GLY A 207 -3.19 -20.55 14.17
N THR A 208 -3.99 -20.34 15.21
CA THR A 208 -5.21 -21.13 15.44
C THR A 208 -6.40 -20.56 14.64
N GLU A 209 -7.30 -21.44 14.16
CA GLU A 209 -8.53 -21.00 13.53
C GLU A 209 -9.45 -20.34 14.57
N GLY A 210 -9.91 -19.13 14.27
CA GLY A 210 -10.89 -18.45 15.10
C GLY A 210 -12.24 -19.18 15.03
N VAL A 211 -12.86 -19.42 16.18
CA VAL A 211 -14.24 -19.91 16.22
C VAL A 211 -15.11 -18.80 15.65
N ALA A 212 -15.85 -19.09 14.55
CA ALA A 212 -16.84 -18.18 14.01
C ALA A 212 -17.86 -17.83 15.09
N ALA A 213 -17.99 -16.55 15.44
CA ALA A 213 -19.00 -16.06 16.38
C ALA A 213 -20.33 -15.87 15.67
#